data_66d4314973ca813e268bc0590837965f
#
_entry.id   66d4314973ca813e268bc0590837965f
#
_cell.length_a   1.000
_cell.length_b   1.000
_cell.length_c   1.000
_cell.angle_alpha   90.00
_cell.angle_beta   90.00
_cell.angle_gamma   90.00
#
_symmetry.space_group_name_H-M   'P 1'
#
loop_
_entity.id
_entity.type
_entity.pdbx_description
1 polymer ?
#
loop_
_entity_poly.entity_id
_entity_poly.type
_entity_poly.pdbx_seq_one_letter_code
_entity_poly.pdbx_strand_id
1 'polypeptide(L)'
;MMGSTDNLLQKCDDLGYTEKGYIKILSFKNQGLSQARNEGLKIAQGEYVYFFDPDDYINQGMLSKVYLKAKEGNYDAVHFGFQTIYEDQGGIHYDKAESPYVYQTNDEIIHNYLPRFLGITQDNINSFVDLNHLWNSKEFSGVWRFLYKRSVLIDNKILFPKGIKLIEDKLFNARFFCYAKTIALMDDVLYNYVIKEKGLLTSSLNNVKGLVEDKIIGIEQRAILRNLYLKEKNIDIFSYYIGTIVFSALELIMRLSDISFFSSRKELKRYMNMEDVRVGIKEIDVSHLPLKLRLPIVMLKYRLTYLLLGGMRVLKMMGLKVNI
;
A
#
# COMPACT_ATOMS: atom_id res chain seq x y z
N MET A 1 14.67 -16.26 -8.51
CA MET A 1 15.70 -15.21 -8.53
C MET A 1 15.58 -14.42 -9.81
N MET A 2 15.49 -13.11 -9.74
CA MET A 2 15.32 -12.24 -10.90
C MET A 2 16.52 -11.32 -11.02
N GLY A 3 17.55 -11.78 -11.78
CA GLY A 3 18.76 -11.00 -12.04
C GLY A 3 19.62 -10.72 -10.81
N SER A 4 19.59 -11.58 -9.81
CA SER A 4 20.50 -11.52 -8.66
C SER A 4 21.93 -11.73 -9.13
N THR A 5 22.83 -10.89 -8.67
CA THR A 5 24.29 -10.96 -8.97
C THR A 5 25.11 -11.47 -7.79
N ASP A 6 24.43 -11.85 -6.71
CA ASP A 6 25.04 -12.42 -5.52
C ASP A 6 25.19 -13.96 -5.62
N ASN A 7 25.96 -14.55 -4.69
CA ASN A 7 26.21 -15.98 -4.64
C ASN A 7 25.06 -16.78 -3.99
N LEU A 8 23.80 -16.31 -4.09
CA LEU A 8 22.67 -16.93 -3.39
C LEU A 8 22.41 -18.37 -3.87
N LEU A 9 22.56 -18.65 -5.18
CA LEU A 9 22.45 -20.02 -5.72
C LEU A 9 23.43 -20.96 -5.04
N GLN A 10 24.70 -20.58 -5.01
CA GLN A 10 25.74 -21.38 -4.36
C GLN A 10 25.43 -21.63 -2.88
N LYS A 11 24.97 -20.61 -2.16
CA LYS A 11 24.59 -20.78 -0.76
C LYS A 11 23.41 -21.72 -0.54
N CYS A 12 22.42 -21.71 -1.44
CA CYS A 12 21.29 -22.66 -1.36
C CYS A 12 21.75 -24.09 -1.59
N ASP A 13 22.67 -24.30 -2.56
CA ASP A 13 23.24 -25.62 -2.87
C ASP A 13 24.13 -26.12 -1.72
N ASP A 14 24.98 -25.25 -1.15
CA ASP A 14 25.86 -25.57 -0.01
C ASP A 14 25.08 -26.03 1.23
N LEU A 15 23.85 -25.53 1.42
CA LEU A 15 22.94 -25.95 2.49
C LEU A 15 22.22 -27.27 2.19
N GLY A 16 22.30 -27.81 0.98
CA GLY A 16 21.70 -29.08 0.56
C GLY A 16 20.16 -29.07 0.60
N TYR A 17 19.51 -27.93 0.72
CA TYR A 17 18.04 -27.84 0.78
C TYR A 17 17.39 -28.04 -0.58
N THR A 18 18.10 -27.73 -1.65
CA THR A 18 17.66 -27.92 -3.04
C THR A 18 17.56 -29.41 -3.37
N GLU A 19 18.60 -30.19 -3.02
CA GLU A 19 18.63 -31.64 -3.22
C GLU A 19 17.55 -32.39 -2.43
N LYS A 20 17.29 -31.92 -1.21
CA LYS A 20 16.21 -32.48 -0.36
C LYS A 20 14.80 -32.08 -0.82
N GLY A 21 14.66 -31.26 -1.84
CA GLY A 21 13.38 -30.81 -2.38
C GLY A 21 12.62 -29.81 -1.49
N TYR A 22 13.27 -29.27 -0.44
CA TYR A 22 12.67 -28.26 0.43
C TYR A 22 12.60 -26.89 -0.21
N ILE A 23 13.52 -26.58 -1.14
CA ILE A 23 13.60 -25.32 -1.86
C ILE A 23 13.51 -25.60 -3.37
N LYS A 24 12.64 -24.87 -4.04
CA LYS A 24 12.58 -24.80 -5.51
C LYS A 24 13.09 -23.44 -5.96
N ILE A 25 14.17 -23.41 -6.72
CA ILE A 25 14.75 -22.19 -7.23
C ILE A 25 14.20 -21.92 -8.63
N LEU A 26 13.61 -20.72 -8.80
CA LEU A 26 13.16 -20.23 -10.10
C LEU A 26 14.08 -19.09 -10.52
N SER A 27 14.72 -19.22 -11.67
CA SER A 27 15.60 -18.18 -12.23
C SER A 27 14.97 -17.59 -13.49
N PHE A 28 14.81 -16.26 -13.51
CA PHE A 28 14.22 -15.52 -14.62
C PHE A 28 15.00 -14.24 -14.90
N LYS A 29 14.87 -13.73 -16.13
CA LYS A 29 15.27 -12.35 -16.41
C LYS A 29 14.52 -11.40 -15.49
N ASN A 30 15.18 -10.35 -15.00
CA ASN A 30 14.56 -9.38 -14.11
C ASN A 30 13.32 -8.72 -14.74
N GLN A 31 12.17 -8.93 -14.15
CA GLN A 31 10.87 -8.37 -14.54
C GLN A 31 10.14 -7.70 -13.36
N GLY A 32 10.87 -7.46 -12.26
CA GLY A 32 10.36 -6.83 -11.04
C GLY A 32 9.74 -7.80 -10.03
N LEU A 33 9.53 -7.29 -8.82
CA LEU A 33 9.08 -8.04 -7.65
C LEU A 33 7.72 -8.73 -7.87
N SER A 34 6.74 -8.00 -8.41
CA SER A 34 5.40 -8.53 -8.72
C SER A 34 5.46 -9.79 -9.57
N GLN A 35 6.33 -9.80 -10.60
CA GLN A 35 6.47 -10.98 -11.47
C GLN A 35 7.13 -12.14 -10.74
N ALA A 36 8.15 -11.89 -9.91
CA ALA A 36 8.78 -12.93 -9.11
C ALA A 36 7.77 -13.64 -8.19
N ARG A 37 6.95 -12.85 -7.47
CA ARG A 37 5.90 -13.38 -6.59
C ARG A 37 4.84 -14.16 -7.38
N ASN A 38 4.44 -13.69 -8.56
CA ASN A 38 3.50 -14.39 -9.43
C ASN A 38 4.05 -15.73 -9.94
N GLU A 39 5.33 -15.80 -10.30
CA GLU A 39 5.94 -17.08 -10.71
C GLU A 39 6.04 -18.06 -9.54
N GLY A 40 6.38 -17.58 -8.35
CA GLY A 40 6.33 -18.40 -7.13
C GLY A 40 4.93 -18.95 -6.86
N LEU A 41 3.90 -18.10 -6.97
CA LEU A 41 2.49 -18.51 -6.75
C LEU A 41 2.03 -19.59 -7.73
N LYS A 42 2.47 -19.56 -9.01
CA LYS A 42 2.12 -20.60 -10.01
C LYS A 42 2.56 -22.00 -9.62
N ILE A 43 3.70 -22.12 -8.92
CA ILE A 43 4.25 -23.42 -8.53
C ILE A 43 3.95 -23.78 -7.07
N ALA A 44 3.35 -22.88 -6.30
CA ALA A 44 2.96 -23.15 -4.93
C ALA A 44 1.93 -24.28 -4.85
N GLN A 45 2.15 -25.23 -3.94
CA GLN A 45 1.30 -26.42 -3.76
C GLN A 45 0.64 -26.50 -2.38
N GLY A 46 1.12 -25.71 -1.42
CA GLY A 46 0.58 -25.67 -0.06
C GLY A 46 -0.87 -25.23 -0.01
N GLU A 47 -1.57 -25.57 1.05
CA GLU A 47 -2.94 -25.11 1.33
C GLU A 47 -2.99 -23.60 1.53
N TYR A 48 -1.93 -23.05 2.14
CA TYR A 48 -1.72 -21.62 2.34
C TYR A 48 -0.45 -21.15 1.65
N VAL A 49 -0.38 -19.85 1.34
CA VAL A 49 0.77 -19.15 0.73
C VAL A 49 1.19 -18.02 1.65
N TYR A 50 2.48 -17.91 1.85
CA TYR A 50 3.12 -16.82 2.56
C TYR A 50 4.15 -16.13 1.64
N PHE A 51 4.11 -14.81 1.56
CA PHE A 51 5.10 -14.01 0.83
C PHE A 51 6.10 -13.42 1.82
N PHE A 52 7.38 -13.65 1.59
CA PHE A 52 8.47 -13.23 2.45
C PHE A 52 9.44 -12.35 1.67
N ASP A 53 9.82 -11.21 2.23
CA ASP A 53 10.82 -10.34 1.63
C ASP A 53 12.23 -10.75 2.15
N PRO A 54 13.21 -10.96 1.26
CA PRO A 54 14.48 -11.62 1.62
C PRO A 54 15.43 -10.73 2.43
N ASP A 55 15.14 -9.45 2.59
CA ASP A 55 15.88 -8.48 3.40
C ASP A 55 15.35 -8.34 4.83
N ASP A 56 14.27 -9.05 5.14
CA ASP A 56 13.63 -9.08 6.45
C ASP A 56 13.86 -10.42 7.17
N TYR A 57 13.33 -10.59 8.37
CA TYR A 57 13.32 -11.87 9.08
C TYR A 57 12.06 -12.09 9.93
N ILE A 58 11.77 -13.36 10.19
CA ILE A 58 10.60 -13.80 10.95
C ILE A 58 11.02 -14.40 12.29
N ASN A 59 10.14 -14.33 13.28
CA ASN A 59 10.38 -14.97 14.57
C ASN A 59 10.32 -16.48 14.45
N GLN A 60 11.12 -17.16 15.25
CA GLN A 60 11.11 -18.61 15.30
C GLN A 60 9.70 -19.14 15.65
N GLY A 61 9.23 -20.13 14.91
CA GLY A 61 7.90 -20.72 15.09
C GLY A 61 6.73 -19.92 14.51
N MET A 62 7.00 -18.75 13.91
CA MET A 62 5.95 -17.91 13.32
C MET A 62 5.05 -18.68 12.34
N LEU A 63 5.62 -19.38 11.36
CA LEU A 63 4.83 -20.09 10.34
C LEU A 63 3.91 -21.13 10.96
N SER A 64 4.40 -21.89 11.95
CA SER A 64 3.59 -22.89 12.67
C SER A 64 2.43 -22.22 13.42
N LYS A 65 2.70 -21.11 14.12
CA LYS A 65 1.69 -20.38 14.89
C LYS A 65 0.58 -19.82 13.99
N VAL A 66 0.97 -19.15 12.90
CA VAL A 66 0.01 -18.55 11.97
C VAL A 66 -0.78 -19.62 11.21
N TYR A 67 -0.14 -20.74 10.85
CA TYR A 67 -0.81 -21.88 10.22
C TYR A 67 -1.85 -22.52 11.15
N LEU A 68 -1.50 -22.77 12.41
CA LEU A 68 -2.44 -23.30 13.40
C LEU A 68 -3.65 -22.36 13.56
N LYS A 69 -3.43 -21.04 13.62
CA LYS A 69 -4.52 -20.08 13.65
C LYS A 69 -5.38 -20.15 12.39
N ALA A 70 -4.78 -20.27 11.21
CA ALA A 70 -5.52 -20.41 9.95
C ALA A 70 -6.40 -21.67 9.94
N LYS A 71 -5.90 -22.78 10.50
CA LYS A 71 -6.63 -24.06 10.58
C LYS A 71 -7.74 -24.06 11.62
N GLU A 72 -7.61 -23.30 12.71
CA GLU A 72 -8.60 -23.21 13.79
C GLU A 72 -10.01 -22.88 13.26
N GLY A 73 -10.13 -21.90 12.38
CA GLY A 73 -11.41 -21.49 11.77
C GLY A 73 -11.46 -21.69 10.25
N ASN A 74 -10.48 -22.40 9.67
CA ASN A 74 -10.35 -22.54 8.22
C ASN A 74 -10.35 -21.17 7.49
N TYR A 75 -9.69 -20.18 8.10
CA TYR A 75 -9.73 -18.79 7.65
C TYR A 75 -9.09 -18.63 6.28
N ASP A 76 -9.63 -17.70 5.50
CA ASP A 76 -9.10 -17.36 4.16
C ASP A 76 -7.82 -16.55 4.25
N ALA A 77 -7.65 -15.76 5.31
CA ALA A 77 -6.36 -15.18 5.67
C ALA A 77 -6.18 -15.05 7.18
N VAL A 78 -4.92 -15.00 7.59
CA VAL A 78 -4.51 -14.60 8.94
C VAL A 78 -3.60 -13.39 8.82
N HIS A 79 -3.93 -12.30 9.50
CA HIS A 79 -3.17 -11.06 9.59
C HIS A 79 -2.51 -10.97 10.96
N PHE A 80 -1.21 -10.63 11.01
CA PHE A 80 -0.43 -10.55 12.23
C PHE A 80 0.44 -9.28 12.27
N GLY A 81 0.94 -8.96 13.45
CA GLY A 81 1.74 -7.79 13.73
C GLY A 81 3.20 -7.92 13.29
N PHE A 82 3.86 -6.78 13.17
CA PHE A 82 5.27 -6.67 12.86
C PHE A 82 5.94 -5.60 13.73
N GLN A 83 7.27 -5.64 13.76
CA GLN A 83 8.07 -4.55 14.29
C GLN A 83 9.01 -4.02 13.21
N THR A 84 9.28 -2.72 13.25
CA THR A 84 10.25 -2.07 12.37
C THR A 84 11.60 -1.97 13.06
N ILE A 85 12.67 -2.37 12.39
CA ILE A 85 14.03 -2.31 12.86
C ILE A 85 14.84 -1.37 11.98
N TYR A 86 15.39 -0.31 12.58
CA TYR A 86 16.28 0.62 11.90
C TYR A 86 17.73 0.17 12.14
N GLU A 87 18.42 -0.38 11.13
CA GLU A 87 19.79 -0.88 11.25
C GLU A 87 20.77 0.18 11.78
N ASP A 88 20.61 1.44 11.35
CA ASP A 88 21.56 2.51 11.65
C ASP A 88 21.28 3.27 12.96
N GLN A 89 20.10 3.10 13.55
CA GLN A 89 19.67 3.88 14.73
C GLN A 89 19.45 3.02 15.97
N GLY A 90 19.54 1.68 15.85
CA GLY A 90 19.32 0.75 16.97
C GLY A 90 17.94 0.84 17.61
N GLY A 91 16.99 1.49 16.92
CA GLY A 91 15.63 1.71 17.41
C GLY A 91 14.67 0.64 16.92
N ILE A 92 13.79 0.20 17.81
CA ILE A 92 12.66 -0.69 17.47
C ILE A 92 11.37 0.13 17.61
N HIS A 93 10.63 0.25 16.53
CA HIS A 93 9.26 0.76 16.57
C HIS A 93 8.30 -0.43 16.43
N TYR A 94 7.38 -0.58 17.38
CA TYR A 94 6.39 -1.65 17.33
C TYR A 94 5.15 -1.18 16.59
N ASP A 95 4.80 -1.92 15.56
CA ASP A 95 3.55 -1.75 14.85
C ASP A 95 2.89 -3.14 14.80
N LYS A 96 1.75 -3.31 15.45
CA LYS A 96 1.08 -4.60 15.58
C LYS A 96 -0.32 -4.57 14.99
N ALA A 97 -0.81 -5.76 14.68
CA ALA A 97 -2.21 -5.93 14.36
C ALA A 97 -3.08 -5.45 15.53
N GLU A 98 -4.29 -5.09 15.23
CA GLU A 98 -5.29 -4.75 16.24
C GLU A 98 -5.55 -5.93 17.19
N SER A 99 -6.35 -5.66 18.21
CA SER A 99 -6.84 -6.71 19.10
C SER A 99 -7.39 -7.90 18.32
N PRO A 100 -7.20 -9.12 18.80
CA PRO A 100 -7.68 -10.32 18.11
C PRO A 100 -9.14 -10.19 17.70
N TYR A 101 -9.40 -10.35 16.42
CA TYR A 101 -10.74 -10.24 15.84
C TYR A 101 -10.87 -11.19 14.65
N VAL A 102 -12.08 -11.60 14.33
CA VAL A 102 -12.36 -12.41 13.14
C VAL A 102 -13.49 -11.78 12.35
N TYR A 103 -13.19 -11.35 11.14
CA TYR A 103 -14.19 -11.01 10.13
C TYR A 103 -14.80 -12.29 9.60
N GLN A 104 -16.11 -12.45 9.74
CA GLN A 104 -16.84 -13.68 9.43
C GLN A 104 -17.50 -13.68 8.06
N THR A 105 -17.61 -12.51 7.44
CA THR A 105 -18.27 -12.36 6.14
C THR A 105 -17.46 -11.47 5.20
N ASN A 106 -17.63 -11.69 3.90
CA ASN A 106 -17.04 -10.82 2.89
C ASN A 106 -17.54 -9.37 3.00
N ASP A 107 -18.80 -9.19 3.39
CA ASP A 107 -19.40 -7.86 3.58
C ASP A 107 -18.71 -7.08 4.70
N GLU A 108 -18.48 -7.71 5.85
CA GLU A 108 -17.70 -7.11 6.94
C GLU A 108 -16.28 -6.73 6.48
N ILE A 109 -15.63 -7.61 5.70
CA ILE A 109 -14.28 -7.34 5.17
C ILE A 109 -14.30 -6.11 4.28
N ILE A 110 -15.28 -6.02 3.37
CA ILE A 110 -15.36 -4.90 2.42
C ILE A 110 -15.65 -3.58 3.13
N HIS A 111 -16.55 -3.56 4.12
CA HIS A 111 -16.96 -2.32 4.75
C HIS A 111 -16.07 -1.87 5.92
N ASN A 112 -15.52 -2.81 6.69
CA ASN A 112 -14.81 -2.49 7.93
C ASN A 112 -13.28 -2.72 7.86
N TYR A 113 -12.80 -3.53 6.90
CA TYR A 113 -11.38 -3.87 6.83
C TYR A 113 -10.68 -3.28 5.59
N LEU A 114 -11.26 -3.46 4.39
CA LEU A 114 -10.72 -2.94 3.14
C LEU A 114 -10.42 -1.42 3.14
N PRO A 115 -11.26 -0.53 3.73
CA PRO A 115 -11.00 0.91 3.69
C PRO A 115 -9.63 1.29 4.25
N ARG A 116 -9.15 0.57 5.28
CA ARG A 116 -7.83 0.78 5.92
C ARG A 116 -6.66 0.65 4.95
N PHE A 117 -6.81 -0.18 3.91
CA PHE A 117 -5.77 -0.46 2.91
C PHE A 117 -5.85 0.46 1.68
N LEU A 118 -7.01 1.02 1.37
CA LEU A 118 -7.18 1.81 0.15
C LEU A 118 -6.65 3.25 0.27
N GLY A 119 -6.77 3.85 1.45
CA GLY A 119 -6.22 5.18 1.66
C GLY A 119 -6.97 5.99 2.72
N ILE A 120 -7.00 7.30 2.55
CA ILE A 120 -7.77 8.21 3.40
C ILE A 120 -9.21 8.20 2.91
N THR A 121 -10.12 7.75 3.77
CA THR A 121 -11.55 7.69 3.48
C THR A 121 -12.25 9.01 3.75
N GLN A 122 -13.51 9.15 3.30
CA GLN A 122 -14.35 10.27 3.73
C GLN A 122 -14.59 10.25 5.25
N ASP A 123 -14.73 9.05 5.84
CA ASP A 123 -14.95 8.91 7.29
C ASP A 123 -13.72 9.35 8.10
N ASN A 124 -12.51 9.09 7.60
CA ASN A 124 -11.29 9.62 8.23
C ASN A 124 -11.26 11.16 8.22
N ILE A 125 -11.84 11.79 7.21
CA ILE A 125 -11.94 13.25 7.11
C ILE A 125 -13.02 13.76 8.05
N ASN A 126 -14.16 13.08 8.13
CA ASN A 126 -15.26 13.44 9.02
C ASN A 126 -14.86 13.32 10.51
N SER A 127 -13.99 12.35 10.83
CA SER A 127 -13.45 12.12 12.19
C SER A 127 -12.07 12.77 12.41
N PHE A 128 -11.75 13.82 11.65
CA PHE A 128 -10.43 14.46 11.68
C PHE A 128 -10.09 15.00 13.07
N VAL A 129 -8.97 14.57 13.63
CA VAL A 129 -8.36 15.09 14.86
C VAL A 129 -7.14 15.95 14.51
N ASP A 130 -6.16 15.34 13.88
CA ASP A 130 -4.95 15.98 13.37
C ASP A 130 -4.38 15.22 12.15
N LEU A 131 -3.31 15.73 11.58
CA LEU A 131 -2.68 15.09 10.42
C LEU A 131 -2.05 13.75 10.76
N ASN A 132 -1.49 13.58 11.96
CA ASN A 132 -0.89 12.32 12.38
C ASN A 132 -1.98 11.24 12.50
N HIS A 133 -3.11 11.56 13.14
CA HIS A 133 -4.27 10.67 13.18
C HIS A 133 -4.74 10.28 11.78
N LEU A 134 -4.85 11.26 10.87
CA LEU A 134 -5.26 11.01 9.48
C LEU A 134 -4.27 10.10 8.73
N TRP A 135 -2.96 10.30 8.92
CA TRP A 135 -1.94 9.46 8.29
C TRP A 135 -1.84 8.07 8.92
N ASN A 136 -2.02 7.97 10.23
CA ASN A 136 -1.98 6.71 10.97
C ASN A 136 -3.26 5.88 10.83
N SER A 137 -4.35 6.44 10.28
CA SER A 137 -5.58 5.68 9.98
C SER A 137 -5.39 4.62 8.87
N LYS A 138 -4.27 4.67 8.14
CA LYS A 138 -3.95 3.74 7.06
C LYS A 138 -3.22 2.52 7.60
N GLU A 139 -3.63 1.35 7.13
CA GLU A 139 -2.92 0.12 7.41
C GLU A 139 -1.67 -0.03 6.53
N PHE A 140 -0.61 -0.57 7.11
CA PHE A 140 0.57 -0.98 6.36
C PHE A 140 0.23 -2.22 5.53
N SER A 141 0.33 -2.11 4.22
CA SER A 141 -0.24 -3.07 3.28
C SER A 141 0.73 -4.17 2.81
N GLY A 142 1.84 -4.38 3.52
CA GLY A 142 2.80 -5.43 3.16
C GLY A 142 2.17 -6.82 3.12
N VAL A 143 2.37 -7.55 2.04
CA VAL A 143 1.82 -8.91 1.88
C VAL A 143 2.45 -9.90 2.83
N TRP A 144 3.63 -9.60 3.36
CA TRP A 144 4.33 -10.40 4.35
C TRP A 144 3.69 -10.38 5.76
N ARG A 145 2.64 -9.58 5.97
CA ARG A 145 1.81 -9.58 7.19
C ARG A 145 0.69 -10.61 7.15
N PHE A 146 0.56 -11.37 6.08
CA PHE A 146 -0.57 -12.25 5.84
C PHE A 146 -0.15 -13.66 5.48
N LEU A 147 -0.84 -14.64 6.03
CA LEU A 147 -0.92 -15.98 5.48
C LEU A 147 -2.22 -16.08 4.67
N TYR A 148 -2.14 -16.44 3.39
CA TYR A 148 -3.27 -16.46 2.46
C TYR A 148 -3.67 -17.89 2.12
N LYS A 149 -4.96 -18.19 2.11
CA LYS A 149 -5.48 -19.43 1.59
C LYS A 149 -5.31 -19.50 0.08
N ARG A 150 -4.52 -20.49 -0.37
CA ARG A 150 -4.12 -20.59 -1.78
C ARG A 150 -5.31 -20.74 -2.72
N SER A 151 -6.36 -21.49 -2.35
CA SER A 151 -7.56 -21.65 -3.20
C SER A 151 -8.20 -20.30 -3.54
N VAL A 152 -8.33 -19.38 -2.58
CA VAL A 152 -8.89 -18.05 -2.84
C VAL A 152 -8.09 -17.30 -3.90
N LEU A 153 -6.75 -17.40 -3.85
CA LEU A 153 -5.86 -16.76 -4.83
C LEU A 153 -6.01 -17.38 -6.23
N ILE A 154 -6.03 -18.71 -6.32
CA ILE A 154 -6.02 -19.42 -7.59
C ILE A 154 -7.39 -19.37 -8.27
N ASP A 155 -8.47 -19.66 -7.54
CA ASP A 155 -9.83 -19.72 -8.07
C ASP A 155 -10.30 -18.37 -8.62
N ASN A 156 -9.84 -17.27 -8.00
CA ASN A 156 -10.18 -15.90 -8.41
C ASN A 156 -9.07 -15.22 -9.24
N LYS A 157 -8.05 -15.96 -9.65
CA LYS A 157 -6.93 -15.49 -10.50
C LYS A 157 -6.28 -14.20 -9.94
N ILE A 158 -6.09 -14.16 -8.62
CA ILE A 158 -5.50 -13.02 -7.93
C ILE A 158 -3.99 -13.04 -8.12
N LEU A 159 -3.47 -12.04 -8.82
CA LEU A 159 -2.05 -11.87 -9.11
C LEU A 159 -1.60 -10.46 -8.74
N PHE A 160 -0.30 -10.33 -8.45
CA PHE A 160 0.32 -9.01 -8.33
C PHE A 160 0.28 -8.28 -9.68
N PRO A 161 -0.05 -6.98 -9.68
CA PRO A 161 -0.09 -6.19 -10.91
C PRO A 161 1.32 -6.05 -11.50
N LYS A 162 1.43 -6.21 -12.83
CA LYS A 162 2.70 -6.09 -13.55
C LYS A 162 3.07 -4.62 -13.74
N GLY A 163 4.37 -4.32 -13.70
CA GLY A 163 4.91 -3.00 -14.03
C GLY A 163 4.69 -1.92 -12.97
N ILE A 164 4.09 -2.26 -11.83
CA ILE A 164 3.91 -1.35 -10.70
C ILE A 164 5.05 -1.54 -9.72
N LYS A 165 5.70 -0.44 -9.33
CA LYS A 165 6.86 -0.44 -8.42
C LYS A 165 6.49 -0.14 -6.99
N LEU A 166 5.39 0.56 -6.77
CA LEU A 166 4.86 0.94 -5.46
C LEU A 166 3.39 0.56 -5.38
N ILE A 167 2.90 0.26 -4.19
CA ILE A 167 1.52 -0.11 -3.91
C ILE A 167 1.04 -1.46 -4.50
N GLU A 168 1.92 -2.27 -5.10
CA GLU A 168 1.57 -3.60 -5.64
C GLU A 168 0.96 -4.50 -4.57
N ASP A 169 1.49 -4.45 -3.35
CA ASP A 169 1.00 -5.18 -2.18
C ASP A 169 -0.43 -4.75 -1.80
N LYS A 170 -0.66 -3.44 -1.79
CA LYS A 170 -1.98 -2.86 -1.51
C LYS A 170 -3.04 -3.34 -2.51
N LEU A 171 -2.68 -3.36 -3.78
CA LEU A 171 -3.58 -3.78 -4.85
C LEU A 171 -3.84 -5.29 -4.80
N PHE A 172 -2.82 -6.08 -4.49
CA PHE A 172 -2.96 -7.51 -4.29
C PHE A 172 -3.90 -7.81 -3.12
N ASN A 173 -3.67 -7.18 -1.96
CA ASN A 173 -4.52 -7.32 -0.79
C ASN A 173 -5.97 -6.90 -1.07
N ALA A 174 -6.18 -5.74 -1.71
CA ALA A 174 -7.52 -5.27 -2.04
C ALA A 174 -8.25 -6.22 -2.99
N ARG A 175 -7.55 -6.83 -3.97
CA ARG A 175 -8.14 -7.88 -4.82
C ARG A 175 -8.48 -9.13 -4.01
N PHE A 176 -7.62 -9.54 -3.09
CA PHE A 176 -7.87 -10.68 -2.22
C PHE A 176 -9.12 -10.44 -1.34
N PHE A 177 -9.25 -9.26 -0.74
CA PHE A 177 -10.38 -8.93 0.13
C PHE A 177 -11.73 -8.89 -0.61
N CYS A 178 -11.73 -8.68 -1.93
CA CYS A 178 -12.94 -8.78 -2.75
C CYS A 178 -13.57 -10.18 -2.67
N TYR A 179 -12.76 -11.22 -2.48
CA TYR A 179 -13.21 -12.62 -2.55
C TYR A 179 -13.09 -13.38 -1.22
N ALA A 180 -12.23 -12.92 -0.30
CA ALA A 180 -12.09 -13.54 1.02
C ALA A 180 -13.40 -13.49 1.81
N LYS A 181 -13.76 -14.58 2.46
CA LYS A 181 -14.95 -14.69 3.31
C LYS A 181 -14.63 -14.47 4.77
N THR A 182 -13.42 -14.86 5.19
CA THR A 182 -13.01 -14.79 6.60
C THR A 182 -11.56 -14.32 6.73
N ILE A 183 -11.30 -13.43 7.69
CA ILE A 183 -9.94 -12.97 8.04
C ILE A 183 -9.80 -12.98 9.55
N ALA A 184 -8.81 -13.70 10.07
CA ALA A 184 -8.45 -13.65 11.48
C ALA A 184 -7.31 -12.65 11.71
N LEU A 185 -7.46 -11.78 12.71
CA LEU A 185 -6.43 -10.86 13.18
C LEU A 185 -5.78 -11.43 14.45
N MET A 186 -4.45 -11.37 14.51
CA MET A 186 -3.64 -11.72 15.68
C MET A 186 -2.91 -10.47 16.17
N ASP A 187 -2.77 -10.30 17.47
CA ASP A 187 -1.99 -9.23 18.09
C ASP A 187 -0.50 -9.60 18.26
N ASP A 188 -0.12 -10.76 17.81
CA ASP A 188 1.25 -11.24 17.86
C ASP A 188 2.16 -10.47 16.89
N VAL A 189 3.30 -9.98 17.36
CA VAL A 189 4.37 -9.38 16.56
C VAL A 189 5.31 -10.49 16.10
N LEU A 190 5.19 -10.91 14.84
CA LEU A 190 5.85 -12.10 14.30
C LEU A 190 6.85 -11.82 13.19
N TYR A 191 6.83 -10.63 12.62
CA TYR A 191 7.67 -10.22 11.50
C TYR A 191 8.57 -9.03 11.87
N ASN A 192 9.77 -9.01 11.34
CA ASN A 192 10.77 -7.98 11.59
C ASN A 192 11.11 -7.29 10.26
N TYR A 193 10.51 -6.12 10.06
CA TYR A 193 10.70 -5.27 8.89
C TYR A 193 11.96 -4.42 9.07
N VAL A 194 12.97 -4.62 8.20
CA VAL A 194 14.26 -3.97 8.31
C VAL A 194 14.35 -2.75 7.40
N ILE A 195 14.55 -1.58 7.99
CA ILE A 195 14.76 -0.33 7.24
C ILE A 195 16.26 -0.02 7.18
N LYS A 196 16.78 0.13 5.95
CA LYS A 196 18.15 0.57 5.64
C LYS A 196 18.13 2.00 5.13
N GLU A 197 19.15 2.81 5.50
CA GLU A 197 19.23 4.22 5.05
C GLU A 197 19.19 4.40 3.53
N LYS A 198 19.66 3.43 2.75
CA LYS A 198 19.71 3.45 1.29
C LYS A 198 18.73 2.45 0.66
N GLY A 199 17.47 2.47 1.07
CA GLY A 199 16.44 1.62 0.50
C GLY A 199 15.77 2.19 -0.76
N LEU A 200 15.01 1.36 -1.49
CA LEU A 200 14.21 1.76 -2.66
C LEU A 200 13.20 2.88 -2.32
N LEU A 201 12.62 2.85 -1.12
CA LEU A 201 11.68 3.87 -0.63
C LEU A 201 12.32 5.25 -0.48
N THR A 202 13.55 5.32 0.04
CA THR A 202 14.27 6.59 0.25
C THR A 202 14.74 7.22 -1.06
N SER A 203 15.05 6.43 -2.08
CA SER A 203 15.48 6.92 -3.40
C SER A 203 14.34 7.45 -4.26
N SER A 204 13.11 6.92 -4.12
CA SER A 204 11.94 7.35 -4.89
C SER A 204 11.39 8.71 -4.44
N LEU A 205 11.49 9.03 -3.14
CA LEU A 205 10.96 10.27 -2.56
C LEU A 205 11.68 11.54 -3.05
N ASN A 206 12.90 11.41 -3.57
CA ASN A 206 13.71 12.54 -4.06
C ASN A 206 13.47 12.87 -5.55
N ASN A 207 12.72 12.06 -6.28
CA ASN A 207 12.42 12.29 -7.69
C ASN A 207 11.00 12.82 -7.89
N VAL A 208 10.86 14.13 -8.04
CA VAL A 208 9.55 14.80 -8.18
C VAL A 208 8.74 14.26 -9.37
N LYS A 209 9.38 13.95 -10.51
CA LYS A 209 8.66 13.36 -11.66
C LYS A 209 8.20 11.94 -11.38
N GLY A 210 9.01 11.15 -10.70
CA GLY A 210 8.63 9.83 -10.24
C GLY A 210 7.44 9.89 -9.28
N LEU A 211 7.44 10.86 -8.37
CA LEU A 211 6.31 11.06 -7.44
C LEU A 211 5.00 11.33 -8.17
N VAL A 212 4.99 12.18 -9.20
CA VAL A 212 3.76 12.45 -9.99
C VAL A 212 3.27 11.18 -10.66
N GLU A 213 4.17 10.42 -11.28
CA GLU A 213 3.82 9.16 -11.95
C GLU A 213 3.26 8.14 -10.96
N ASP A 214 3.89 7.97 -9.80
CA ASP A 214 3.41 7.09 -8.73
C ASP A 214 2.01 7.46 -8.24
N LYS A 215 1.71 8.78 -8.12
CA LYS A 215 0.37 9.24 -7.74
C LYS A 215 -0.66 8.94 -8.84
N ILE A 216 -0.32 9.18 -10.11
CA ILE A 216 -1.18 8.88 -11.25
C ILE A 216 -1.48 7.38 -11.30
N ILE A 217 -0.46 6.54 -11.32
CA ILE A 217 -0.61 5.08 -11.30
C ILE A 217 -1.43 4.64 -10.10
N GLY A 218 -1.17 5.22 -8.91
CA GLY A 218 -1.91 4.91 -7.70
C GLY A 218 -3.42 5.16 -7.81
N ILE A 219 -3.84 6.21 -8.50
CA ILE A 219 -5.27 6.50 -8.72
C ILE A 219 -5.84 5.60 -9.82
N GLU A 220 -5.14 5.41 -10.94
CA GLU A 220 -5.58 4.50 -12.01
C GLU A 220 -5.84 3.08 -11.49
N GLN A 221 -4.95 2.59 -10.64
CA GLN A 221 -5.12 1.25 -10.08
C GLN A 221 -6.30 1.17 -9.09
N ARG A 222 -6.57 2.24 -8.32
CA ARG A 222 -7.77 2.31 -7.48
C ARG A 222 -9.04 2.36 -8.30
N ALA A 223 -9.04 3.06 -9.44
CA ALA A 223 -10.14 3.07 -10.38
C ALA A 223 -10.41 1.65 -10.96
N ILE A 224 -9.35 0.89 -11.26
CA ILE A 224 -9.48 -0.52 -11.68
C ILE A 224 -10.10 -1.37 -10.56
N LEU A 225 -9.66 -1.18 -9.30
CA LEU A 225 -10.26 -1.87 -8.16
C LEU A 225 -11.74 -1.47 -7.97
N ARG A 226 -12.06 -0.18 -8.08
CA ARG A 226 -13.44 0.31 -8.01
C ARG A 226 -14.34 -0.39 -9.02
N ASN A 227 -13.89 -0.49 -10.27
CA ASN A 227 -14.62 -1.20 -11.31
C ASN A 227 -14.78 -2.70 -10.99
N LEU A 228 -13.76 -3.33 -10.39
CA LEU A 228 -13.86 -4.71 -9.93
C LEU A 228 -14.94 -4.87 -8.86
N TYR A 229 -14.94 -4.03 -7.82
CA TYR A 229 -15.92 -4.11 -6.73
C TYR A 229 -17.34 -3.78 -7.19
N LEU A 230 -17.50 -2.80 -8.08
CA LEU A 230 -18.80 -2.51 -8.71
C LEU A 230 -19.32 -3.71 -9.48
N LYS A 231 -18.45 -4.37 -10.28
CA LYS A 231 -18.83 -5.53 -11.09
C LYS A 231 -19.13 -6.77 -10.24
N GLU A 232 -18.25 -7.12 -9.30
CA GLU A 232 -18.33 -8.38 -8.56
C GLU A 232 -19.25 -8.30 -7.33
N LYS A 233 -19.40 -7.11 -6.75
CA LYS A 233 -20.09 -6.90 -5.47
C LYS A 233 -21.21 -5.86 -5.54
N ASN A 234 -21.30 -5.09 -6.60
CA ASN A 234 -22.20 -3.93 -6.72
C ASN A 234 -21.93 -2.87 -5.61
N ILE A 235 -20.66 -2.70 -5.20
CA ILE A 235 -20.23 -1.75 -4.15
C ILE A 235 -19.30 -0.72 -4.78
N ASP A 236 -19.61 0.58 -4.60
CA ASP A 236 -18.69 1.66 -4.97
C ASP A 236 -17.73 2.00 -3.82
N ILE A 237 -16.48 1.65 -3.99
CA ILE A 237 -15.41 1.90 -3.01
C ILE A 237 -14.75 3.28 -3.15
N PHE A 238 -15.34 4.20 -3.91
CA PHE A 238 -14.75 5.52 -4.18
C PHE A 238 -14.51 6.32 -2.90
N SER A 239 -15.46 6.30 -1.96
CA SER A 239 -15.33 6.97 -0.65
C SER A 239 -14.16 6.48 0.19
N TYR A 240 -13.66 5.25 -0.04
CA TYR A 240 -12.56 4.65 0.70
C TYR A 240 -11.18 5.23 0.34
N TYR A 241 -11.08 5.99 -0.76
CA TYR A 241 -9.83 6.63 -1.15
C TYR A 241 -9.95 8.09 -1.64
N ILE A 242 -11.14 8.68 -1.52
CA ILE A 242 -11.42 10.05 -1.95
C ILE A 242 -10.48 11.07 -1.27
N GLY A 243 -10.21 10.90 0.02
CA GLY A 243 -9.27 11.74 0.75
C GLY A 243 -7.84 11.59 0.21
N THR A 244 -7.42 10.36 -0.16
CA THR A 244 -6.10 10.14 -0.78
C THR A 244 -5.94 10.92 -2.08
N ILE A 245 -6.98 11.02 -2.90
CA ILE A 245 -6.99 11.82 -4.13
C ILE A 245 -6.63 13.27 -3.80
N VAL A 246 -7.34 13.85 -2.85
CA VAL A 246 -7.24 15.28 -2.56
C VAL A 246 -5.94 15.62 -1.85
N PHE A 247 -5.55 14.82 -0.85
CA PHE A 247 -4.28 15.05 -0.15
C PHE A 247 -3.06 14.79 -1.06
N SER A 248 -3.17 13.87 -2.04
CA SER A 248 -2.14 13.73 -3.07
C SER A 248 -2.05 14.97 -3.97
N ALA A 249 -3.16 15.62 -4.32
CA ALA A 249 -3.13 16.88 -5.06
C ALA A 249 -2.40 17.99 -4.29
N LEU A 250 -2.68 18.11 -2.99
CA LEU A 250 -2.00 19.09 -2.13
C LEU A 250 -0.50 18.78 -1.98
N GLU A 251 -0.13 17.53 -1.77
CA GLU A 251 1.26 17.09 -1.70
C GLU A 251 2.00 17.40 -3.01
N LEU A 252 1.38 17.11 -4.17
CA LEU A 252 1.96 17.44 -5.47
C LEU A 252 2.18 18.95 -5.64
N ILE A 253 1.25 19.78 -5.21
CA ILE A 253 1.41 21.25 -5.26
C ILE A 253 2.60 21.69 -4.43
N MET A 254 2.76 21.13 -3.22
CA MET A 254 3.90 21.43 -2.36
C MET A 254 5.23 21.02 -2.99
N ARG A 255 5.33 19.76 -3.46
CA ARG A 255 6.56 19.23 -4.04
C ARG A 255 6.91 19.87 -5.37
N LEU A 256 5.92 20.11 -6.23
CA LEU A 256 6.10 20.77 -7.51
C LEU A 256 6.45 22.26 -7.37
N SER A 257 6.23 22.88 -6.21
CA SER A 257 6.65 24.25 -5.97
C SER A 257 8.18 24.42 -5.96
N ASP A 258 8.94 23.34 -5.83
CA ASP A 258 10.41 23.34 -5.78
C ASP A 258 11.07 23.29 -7.19
N ILE A 259 10.32 23.00 -8.24
CA ILE A 259 10.80 22.97 -9.63
C ILE A 259 10.26 24.13 -10.47
N SER A 260 10.70 24.30 -11.72
CA SER A 260 10.27 25.42 -12.57
C SER A 260 8.74 25.48 -12.73
N PHE A 261 8.17 26.68 -12.82
CA PHE A 261 6.71 26.88 -12.89
C PHE A 261 6.07 26.17 -14.09
N PHE A 262 6.72 26.23 -15.25
CA PHE A 262 6.20 25.59 -16.46
C PHE A 262 6.17 24.07 -16.35
N SER A 263 7.24 23.46 -15.79
CA SER A 263 7.29 22.01 -15.54
C SER A 263 6.24 21.59 -14.51
N SER A 264 6.12 22.34 -13.42
CA SER A 264 5.12 22.08 -12.37
C SER A 264 3.70 22.11 -12.92
N ARG A 265 3.40 23.13 -13.74
CA ARG A 265 2.08 23.28 -14.36
C ARG A 265 1.73 22.09 -15.25
N LYS A 266 2.69 21.62 -16.06
CA LYS A 266 2.49 20.46 -16.94
C LYS A 266 2.16 19.19 -16.14
N GLU A 267 2.97 18.90 -15.14
CA GLU A 267 2.81 17.68 -14.34
C GLU A 267 1.53 17.72 -13.48
N LEU A 268 1.26 18.86 -12.84
CA LEU A 268 0.05 19.03 -12.06
C LEU A 268 -1.22 18.90 -12.92
N LYS A 269 -1.20 19.42 -14.16
CA LYS A 269 -2.31 19.30 -15.11
C LYS A 269 -2.61 17.82 -15.45
N ARG A 270 -1.58 16.98 -15.57
CA ARG A 270 -1.77 15.53 -15.82
C ARG A 270 -2.61 14.89 -14.71
N TYR A 271 -2.21 15.09 -13.45
CA TYR A 271 -2.92 14.56 -12.29
C TYR A 271 -4.34 15.14 -12.17
N MET A 272 -4.49 16.47 -12.25
CA MET A 272 -5.78 17.16 -12.09
C MET A 272 -6.80 16.86 -13.20
N ASN A 273 -6.37 16.36 -14.36
CA ASN A 273 -7.27 16.01 -15.47
C ASN A 273 -7.79 14.57 -15.38
N MET A 274 -7.28 13.74 -14.48
CA MET A 274 -7.85 12.41 -14.26
C MET A 274 -9.30 12.50 -13.80
N GLU A 275 -10.15 11.60 -14.28
CA GLU A 275 -11.59 11.63 -13.97
C GLU A 275 -11.85 11.50 -12.47
N ASP A 276 -11.30 10.47 -11.83
CA ASP A 276 -11.46 10.25 -10.38
C ASP A 276 -10.92 11.42 -9.56
N VAL A 277 -9.87 12.11 -10.02
CA VAL A 277 -9.34 13.30 -9.35
C VAL A 277 -10.32 14.47 -9.43
N ARG A 278 -10.91 14.69 -10.60
CA ARG A 278 -11.91 15.75 -10.79
C ARG A 278 -13.17 15.50 -9.96
N VAL A 279 -13.63 14.25 -9.96
CA VAL A 279 -14.81 13.85 -9.20
C VAL A 279 -14.51 13.95 -7.70
N GLY A 280 -13.40 13.38 -7.24
CA GLY A 280 -13.03 13.38 -5.83
C GLY A 280 -12.85 14.78 -5.25
N ILE A 281 -12.18 15.69 -5.97
CA ILE A 281 -12.05 17.08 -5.52
C ILE A 281 -13.41 17.77 -5.43
N LYS A 282 -14.33 17.49 -6.35
CA LYS A 282 -15.67 18.10 -6.34
C LYS A 282 -16.53 17.55 -5.19
N GLU A 283 -16.52 16.24 -4.98
CA GLU A 283 -17.45 15.55 -4.08
C GLU A 283 -17.00 15.49 -2.62
N ILE A 284 -15.69 15.54 -2.34
CA ILE A 284 -15.18 15.43 -0.98
C ILE A 284 -15.84 16.44 -0.03
N ASP A 285 -16.36 15.98 1.10
CA ASP A 285 -16.78 16.86 2.18
C ASP A 285 -15.58 17.21 3.07
N VAL A 286 -15.33 18.50 3.23
CA VAL A 286 -14.23 19.05 4.03
C VAL A 286 -14.69 19.95 5.15
N SER A 287 -15.99 19.92 5.48
CA SER A 287 -16.60 20.79 6.50
C SER A 287 -15.97 20.58 7.89
N HIS A 288 -15.55 19.36 8.20
CA HIS A 288 -14.91 18.97 9.46
C HIS A 288 -13.41 19.29 9.53
N LEU A 289 -12.79 19.68 8.44
CA LEU A 289 -11.37 20.04 8.43
C LEU A 289 -11.14 21.46 8.97
N PRO A 290 -10.01 21.71 9.66
CA PRO A 290 -9.61 23.06 10.06
C PRO A 290 -9.37 23.93 8.84
N LEU A 291 -9.58 25.25 8.98
CA LEU A 291 -9.54 26.23 7.88
C LEU A 291 -8.24 26.15 7.07
N LYS A 292 -7.09 25.90 7.72
CA LYS A 292 -5.77 25.78 7.08
C LYS A 292 -5.69 24.65 6.05
N LEU A 293 -6.43 23.55 6.25
CA LEU A 293 -6.53 22.43 5.32
C LEU A 293 -7.71 22.59 4.36
N ARG A 294 -8.83 23.11 4.88
CA ARG A 294 -10.05 23.27 4.11
C ARG A 294 -9.89 24.31 2.98
N LEU A 295 -9.25 25.45 3.25
CA LEU A 295 -9.09 26.53 2.27
C LEU A 295 -8.36 26.07 0.99
N PRO A 296 -7.19 25.42 1.04
CA PRO A 296 -6.54 24.89 -0.16
C PRO A 296 -7.42 23.92 -0.95
N ILE A 297 -8.19 23.05 -0.29
CA ILE A 297 -9.07 22.09 -0.93
C ILE A 297 -10.24 22.81 -1.63
N VAL A 298 -10.83 23.82 -0.96
CA VAL A 298 -11.86 24.67 -1.57
C VAL A 298 -11.31 25.39 -2.80
N MET A 299 -10.09 25.91 -2.76
CA MET A 299 -9.45 26.49 -3.94
C MET A 299 -9.28 25.46 -5.07
N LEU A 300 -8.96 24.20 -4.77
CA LEU A 300 -8.94 23.13 -5.79
C LEU A 300 -10.33 22.90 -6.41
N LYS A 301 -11.41 22.90 -5.61
CA LYS A 301 -12.79 22.79 -6.09
C LYS A 301 -13.13 23.89 -7.13
N TYR A 302 -12.65 25.09 -6.90
CA TYR A 302 -12.83 26.24 -7.82
C TYR A 302 -11.75 26.31 -8.93
N ARG A 303 -10.94 25.26 -9.11
CA ARG A 303 -9.87 25.17 -10.13
C ARG A 303 -8.79 26.23 -10.01
N LEU A 304 -8.58 26.79 -8.82
CA LEU A 304 -7.55 27.78 -8.52
C LEU A 304 -6.17 27.15 -8.28
N THR A 305 -5.90 26.04 -8.92
CA THR A 305 -4.71 25.20 -8.72
C THR A 305 -3.40 25.95 -8.93
N TYR A 306 -3.37 26.83 -9.93
CA TYR A 306 -2.15 27.60 -10.22
C TYR A 306 -1.93 28.76 -9.26
N LEU A 307 -3.00 29.31 -8.69
CA LEU A 307 -2.91 30.28 -7.59
C LEU A 307 -2.33 29.61 -6.33
N LEU A 308 -2.77 28.39 -6.00
CA LEU A 308 -2.18 27.61 -4.91
C LEU A 308 -0.69 27.33 -5.15
N LEU A 309 -0.32 26.92 -6.36
CA LEU A 309 1.08 26.67 -6.71
C LEU A 309 1.94 27.94 -6.60
N GLY A 310 1.43 29.07 -7.06
CA GLY A 310 2.11 30.37 -6.94
C GLY A 310 2.24 30.83 -5.49
N GLY A 311 1.15 30.74 -4.72
CA GLY A 311 1.14 31.09 -3.31
C GLY A 311 2.11 30.23 -2.49
N MET A 312 2.18 28.92 -2.76
CA MET A 312 3.11 28.02 -2.10
C MET A 312 4.58 28.40 -2.34
N ARG A 313 4.91 28.83 -3.58
CA ARG A 313 6.24 29.34 -3.91
C ARG A 313 6.60 30.61 -3.15
N VAL A 314 5.66 31.55 -3.08
CA VAL A 314 5.86 32.81 -2.33
C VAL A 314 6.10 32.51 -0.86
N LEU A 315 5.30 31.64 -0.23
CA LEU A 315 5.48 31.25 1.16
C LEU A 315 6.86 30.62 1.41
N LYS A 316 7.33 29.74 0.54
CA LYS A 316 8.68 29.15 0.63
C LYS A 316 9.79 30.20 0.45
N MET A 317 9.64 31.13 -0.50
CA MET A 317 10.60 32.23 -0.70
C MET A 317 10.69 33.12 0.54
N MET A 318 9.63 33.29 1.30
CA MET A 318 9.58 34.00 2.58
C MET A 318 10.15 33.17 3.76
N GLY A 319 10.65 31.96 3.51
CA GLY A 319 11.20 31.07 4.54
C GLY A 319 10.15 30.39 5.44
N LEU A 320 8.87 30.46 5.08
CA LEU A 320 7.81 29.87 5.85
C LEU A 320 7.73 28.35 5.58
N LYS A 321 7.89 27.52 6.62
CA LYS A 321 7.68 26.08 6.53
C LYS A 321 6.18 25.80 6.40
N VAL A 322 5.77 25.23 5.28
CA VAL A 322 4.40 24.76 5.06
C VAL A 322 4.39 23.25 5.26
N ASN A 323 3.82 22.79 6.36
CA ASN A 323 3.60 21.37 6.63
C ASN A 323 2.10 21.09 6.41
N ILE A 324 1.82 20.19 5.48
CA ILE A 324 0.48 19.61 5.26
C ILE A 324 0.52 18.16 5.69
#